data_84e126458b52b269e8fcee69bfabd7fb
#
_entry.id   84e126458b52b269e8fcee69bfabd7fb
#
_cell.length_a   1.000
_cell.length_b   1.000
_cell.length_c   1.000
_cell.angle_alpha   90.00
_cell.angle_beta   90.00
_cell.angle_gamma   90.00
#
_symmetry.space_group_name_H-M   'P 1'
#
loop_
_entity.id
_entity.type
_entity.pdbx_description
1 polymer ?
#
loop_
_entity_poly.entity_id
_entity_poly.type
_entity_poly.pdbx_seq_one_letter_code
_entity_poly.pdbx_strand_id
1 'polypeptide(L)'
;MKFSRIAALVAISALCAPALVLADAPADSGSNWSGSGEFGLANATGNTKSLNVDAKFKLAYENDTWKDAFFLDANRAKSNVKTPIVQDGVVVGEADSYQTTANHFDVGGSVGYKFNPRSYLIGAARYDHDDFAPNRWQQVASIGFGYIVLKNARSELSFEAGPGYKRYQPQTYTEVDTSVTPPVATVIKPPVQDEAIGRGLINYKLALTDSASLQETFLAEVGSENKYYQNDIGVAVAMTRTLALKVAYENRYNSSIVPGTKHMDSLFTTNLVYNFGASK
;
A
#
# COMPACT_ATOMS: atom_id res chain seq x y z
N MET A 1 -17.85 2.54 -48.92
CA MET A 1 -17.45 1.54 -47.92
C MET A 1 -17.88 2.04 -46.54
N LYS A 2 -18.84 1.36 -45.91
CA LYS A 2 -19.41 1.76 -44.62
C LYS A 2 -18.57 1.16 -43.50
N PHE A 3 -17.94 1.99 -42.70
CA PHE A 3 -17.32 1.55 -41.45
C PHE A 3 -18.32 1.66 -40.32
N SER A 4 -18.69 0.50 -39.81
CA SER A 4 -19.58 0.30 -38.66
C SER A 4 -18.87 0.79 -37.40
N ARG A 5 -19.51 1.73 -36.69
CA ARG A 5 -19.09 2.20 -35.37
C ARG A 5 -19.57 1.15 -34.34
N ILE A 6 -18.68 0.34 -33.84
CA ILE A 6 -18.93 -0.50 -32.67
C ILE A 6 -18.77 0.41 -31.45
N ALA A 7 -19.90 0.87 -30.92
CA ALA A 7 -19.95 1.50 -29.60
C ALA A 7 -19.78 0.38 -28.56
N ALA A 8 -18.60 0.30 -27.96
CA ALA A 8 -18.40 -0.51 -26.77
C ALA A 8 -19.08 0.17 -25.59
N LEU A 9 -20.29 -0.30 -25.29
CA LEU A 9 -20.99 0.01 -24.04
C LEU A 9 -20.22 -0.68 -22.91
N VAL A 10 -19.36 0.06 -22.20
CA VAL A 10 -18.84 -0.38 -20.91
C VAL A 10 -19.99 -0.25 -19.91
N ALA A 11 -20.72 -1.33 -19.73
CA ALA A 11 -21.64 -1.47 -18.63
C ALA A 11 -20.81 -1.42 -17.33
N ILE A 12 -20.90 -0.30 -16.64
CA ILE A 12 -20.58 -0.24 -15.21
C ILE A 12 -21.65 -1.06 -14.53
N SER A 13 -21.44 -2.36 -14.42
CA SER A 13 -22.13 -3.19 -13.44
C SER A 13 -21.70 -2.63 -12.08
N ALA A 14 -22.55 -1.74 -11.51
CA ALA A 14 -22.57 -1.55 -10.09
C ALA A 14 -22.68 -2.95 -9.48
N LEU A 15 -21.56 -3.48 -8.97
CA LEU A 15 -21.61 -4.56 -8.00
C LEU A 15 -22.37 -3.96 -6.80
N CYS A 16 -23.69 -4.10 -6.83
CA CYS A 16 -24.45 -4.29 -5.60
C CYS A 16 -23.87 -5.61 -5.02
N ALA A 17 -22.76 -5.49 -4.30
CA ALA A 17 -22.45 -6.47 -3.29
C ALA A 17 -23.72 -6.57 -2.45
N PRO A 18 -24.32 -7.77 -2.27
CA PRO A 18 -25.34 -7.91 -1.26
C PRO A 18 -24.69 -7.34 0.00
N ALA A 19 -25.32 -6.32 0.58
CA ALA A 19 -25.02 -5.95 1.95
C ALA A 19 -25.21 -7.27 2.72
N LEU A 20 -24.11 -7.95 3.00
CA LEU A 20 -24.07 -8.89 4.08
C LEU A 20 -24.38 -8.01 5.29
N VAL A 21 -25.67 -7.97 5.60
CA VAL A 21 -26.14 -7.65 6.92
C VAL A 21 -25.52 -8.75 7.78
N LEU A 22 -24.27 -8.55 8.17
CA LEU A 22 -23.72 -9.23 9.31
C LEU A 22 -24.55 -8.66 10.47
N ALA A 23 -25.67 -9.36 10.74
CA ALA A 23 -26.41 -9.20 11.96
C ALA A 23 -25.36 -9.08 13.07
N ASP A 24 -25.56 -8.14 13.99
CA ASP A 24 -24.79 -7.99 15.22
C ASP A 24 -24.48 -9.37 15.81
N ALA A 25 -23.37 -9.96 15.39
CA ALA A 25 -22.79 -11.05 16.14
C ALA A 25 -22.32 -10.40 17.43
N PRO A 26 -22.83 -10.81 18.60
CA PRO A 26 -22.31 -10.33 19.86
C PRO A 26 -20.81 -10.51 19.80
N ALA A 27 -20.04 -9.47 20.18
CA ALA A 27 -18.60 -9.53 20.28
C ALA A 27 -18.28 -10.76 21.14
N ASP A 28 -17.92 -11.86 20.46
CA ASP A 28 -17.59 -13.09 21.13
C ASP A 28 -16.25 -12.83 21.83
N SER A 29 -16.32 -12.65 23.16
CA SER A 29 -15.18 -12.38 24.03
C SER A 29 -14.14 -13.51 24.06
N GLY A 30 -14.29 -14.51 23.19
CA GLY A 30 -13.41 -15.67 23.01
C GLY A 30 -12.76 -15.78 21.64
N SER A 31 -13.06 -14.91 20.68
CA SER A 31 -12.46 -15.00 19.34
C SER A 31 -11.00 -14.56 19.34
N ASN A 32 -10.11 -15.39 18.82
CA ASN A 32 -8.69 -15.03 18.56
C ASN A 32 -8.51 -14.26 17.26
N TRP A 33 -9.59 -14.04 16.50
CA TRP A 33 -9.60 -13.33 15.24
C TRP A 33 -9.97 -11.86 15.43
N SER A 34 -9.26 -10.98 14.76
CA SER A 34 -9.58 -9.56 14.65
C SER A 34 -9.29 -9.08 13.23
N GLY A 35 -9.97 -8.05 12.79
CA GLY A 35 -9.70 -7.51 11.47
C GLY A 35 -10.32 -6.14 11.26
N SER A 36 -9.96 -5.52 10.14
CA SER A 36 -10.52 -4.26 9.69
C SER A 36 -10.63 -4.19 8.18
N GLY A 37 -11.68 -3.53 7.71
CA GLY A 37 -11.80 -3.03 6.34
C GLY A 37 -11.74 -1.52 6.37
N GLU A 38 -10.90 -0.91 5.53
CA GLU A 38 -10.78 0.54 5.39
C GLU A 38 -11.18 0.94 3.97
N PHE A 39 -11.92 2.03 3.83
CA PHE A 39 -12.28 2.58 2.53
C PHE A 39 -12.20 4.09 2.55
N GLY A 40 -11.48 4.65 1.59
CA GLY A 40 -11.32 6.08 1.35
C GLY A 40 -11.72 6.46 -0.06
N LEU A 41 -12.44 7.58 -0.18
CA LEU A 41 -12.82 8.16 -1.47
C LEU A 41 -12.62 9.67 -1.41
N ALA A 42 -11.85 10.20 -2.37
CA ALA A 42 -11.74 11.63 -2.59
C ALA A 42 -12.06 11.94 -4.04
N ASN A 43 -12.98 12.89 -4.27
CA ASN A 43 -13.37 13.34 -5.61
C ASN A 43 -13.38 14.86 -5.66
N ALA A 44 -12.63 15.43 -6.59
CA ALA A 44 -12.63 16.86 -6.87
C ALA A 44 -13.16 17.10 -8.29
N THR A 45 -14.01 18.09 -8.43
CA THR A 45 -14.62 18.50 -9.71
C THR A 45 -14.51 20.01 -9.88
N GLY A 46 -14.56 20.51 -11.12
CA GLY A 46 -14.42 21.92 -11.42
C GLY A 46 -13.17 22.19 -12.26
N ASN A 47 -12.39 23.20 -11.90
CA ASN A 47 -11.15 23.56 -12.61
C ASN A 47 -10.08 22.45 -12.53
N THR A 48 -10.11 21.64 -11.47
CA THR A 48 -9.29 20.44 -11.33
C THR A 48 -10.21 19.24 -11.18
N LYS A 49 -9.94 18.17 -11.93
CA LYS A 49 -10.64 16.89 -11.76
C LYS A 49 -9.66 15.88 -11.19
N SER A 50 -10.02 15.27 -10.06
CA SER A 50 -9.27 14.15 -9.50
C SER A 50 -10.21 13.18 -8.79
N LEU A 51 -9.85 11.91 -8.85
CA LEU A 51 -10.49 10.82 -8.13
C LEU A 51 -9.41 9.98 -7.50
N ASN A 52 -9.52 9.75 -6.19
CA ASN A 52 -8.66 8.82 -5.46
C ASN A 52 -9.56 7.83 -4.70
N VAL A 53 -9.25 6.55 -4.83
CA VAL A 53 -9.90 5.44 -4.13
C VAL A 53 -8.81 4.67 -3.41
N ASP A 54 -9.00 4.47 -2.11
CA ASP A 54 -8.14 3.68 -1.25
C ASP A 54 -8.97 2.61 -0.55
N ALA A 55 -8.48 1.38 -0.53
CA ALA A 55 -9.13 0.26 0.15
C ALA A 55 -8.07 -0.62 0.82
N LYS A 56 -8.24 -0.89 2.12
CA LYS A 56 -7.35 -1.75 2.90
C LYS A 56 -8.17 -2.81 3.63
N PHE A 57 -7.63 -4.00 3.70
CA PHE A 57 -8.18 -5.11 4.48
C PHE A 57 -7.07 -5.72 5.34
N LYS A 58 -7.35 -5.93 6.61
CA LYS A 58 -6.44 -6.58 7.56
C LYS A 58 -7.17 -7.65 8.32
N LEU A 59 -6.53 -8.80 8.48
CA LEU A 59 -7.01 -9.90 9.29
C LEU A 59 -5.87 -10.40 10.15
N ALA A 60 -6.10 -10.60 11.44
CA ALA A 60 -5.13 -11.12 12.37
C ALA A 60 -5.73 -12.25 13.20
N TYR A 61 -4.90 -13.24 13.48
CA TYR A 61 -5.17 -14.30 14.43
C TYR A 61 -4.09 -14.32 15.49
N GLU A 62 -4.46 -14.23 16.76
CA GLU A 62 -3.49 -14.28 17.84
C GLU A 62 -4.02 -15.09 19.03
N ASN A 63 -3.25 -16.11 19.42
CA ASN A 63 -3.45 -16.88 20.64
C ASN A 63 -2.13 -17.02 21.42
N ASP A 64 -2.05 -17.96 22.36
CA ASP A 64 -0.82 -18.17 23.15
C ASP A 64 0.35 -18.73 22.32
N THR A 65 0.06 -19.39 21.18
CA THR A 65 1.06 -20.10 20.36
C THR A 65 1.30 -19.40 19.03
N TRP A 66 0.27 -18.79 18.41
CA TRP A 66 0.33 -18.26 17.06
C TRP A 66 0.06 -16.76 17.04
N LYS A 67 0.72 -16.07 16.12
CA LYS A 67 0.52 -14.65 15.79
C LYS A 67 0.57 -14.49 14.27
N ASP A 68 -0.59 -14.59 13.65
CA ASP A 68 -0.70 -14.59 12.19
C ASP A 68 -1.36 -13.29 11.73
N ALA A 69 -0.97 -12.83 10.55
CA ALA A 69 -1.56 -11.66 9.93
C ALA A 69 -1.69 -11.84 8.42
N PHE A 70 -2.72 -11.24 7.87
CA PHE A 70 -2.94 -11.08 6.44
C PHE A 70 -3.36 -9.64 6.17
N PHE A 71 -2.92 -9.08 5.04
CA PHE A 71 -3.34 -7.76 4.60
C PHE A 71 -3.49 -7.69 3.07
N LEU A 72 -4.36 -6.80 2.65
CA LEU A 72 -4.53 -6.36 1.27
C LEU A 72 -4.68 -4.84 1.30
N ASP A 73 -3.92 -4.15 0.48
CA ASP A 73 -3.98 -2.70 0.28
C ASP A 73 -4.11 -2.41 -1.20
N ALA A 74 -4.98 -1.50 -1.59
CA ALA A 74 -5.15 -1.08 -2.98
C ALA A 74 -5.45 0.41 -3.06
N ASN A 75 -4.70 1.11 -3.89
CA ASN A 75 -4.90 2.53 -4.16
C ASN A 75 -4.96 2.80 -5.66
N ARG A 76 -5.95 3.59 -6.08
CA ARG A 76 -6.05 4.05 -7.46
C ARG A 76 -6.42 5.51 -7.50
N ALA A 77 -5.62 6.30 -8.23
CA ALA A 77 -5.91 7.71 -8.46
C ALA A 77 -5.94 8.04 -9.95
N LYS A 78 -6.78 9.00 -10.29
CA LYS A 78 -6.81 9.65 -11.60
C LYS A 78 -6.86 11.15 -11.39
N SER A 79 -6.17 11.90 -12.23
CA SER A 79 -6.21 13.35 -12.19
C SER A 79 -6.02 13.97 -13.58
N ASN A 80 -6.37 15.23 -13.72
CA ASN A 80 -6.00 16.01 -14.90
C ASN A 80 -4.50 16.27 -14.88
N VAL A 81 -3.85 15.87 -15.97
CA VAL A 81 -2.43 16.13 -16.22
C VAL A 81 -2.31 17.00 -17.45
N LYS A 82 -1.55 18.07 -17.34
CA LYS A 82 -1.22 18.93 -18.49
C LYS A 82 -0.12 18.26 -19.32
N THR A 83 -0.46 17.98 -20.58
CA THR A 83 0.47 17.39 -21.53
C THR A 83 0.84 18.43 -22.57
N PRO A 84 2.14 18.69 -22.81
CA PRO A 84 2.54 19.63 -23.84
C PRO A 84 2.13 19.12 -25.24
N ILE A 85 1.56 19.98 -26.06
CA ILE A 85 1.29 19.74 -27.47
C ILE A 85 2.54 20.16 -28.23
N VAL A 86 3.19 19.18 -28.88
CA VAL A 86 4.40 19.45 -29.69
C VAL A 86 4.04 19.38 -31.17
N GLN A 87 4.30 20.45 -31.92
CA GLN A 87 4.21 20.52 -33.38
C GLN A 87 5.60 20.88 -33.95
N ASP A 88 6.11 20.08 -34.89
CA ASP A 88 7.43 20.30 -35.52
C ASP A 88 8.59 20.49 -34.51
N GLY A 89 8.54 19.78 -33.36
CA GLY A 89 9.54 19.88 -32.29
C GLY A 89 9.40 21.09 -31.37
N VAL A 90 8.35 21.93 -31.55
CA VAL A 90 8.06 23.10 -30.73
C VAL A 90 6.81 22.85 -29.87
N VAL A 91 6.87 23.21 -28.58
CA VAL A 91 5.71 23.20 -27.70
C VAL A 91 4.79 24.35 -28.08
N VAL A 92 3.64 24.04 -28.68
CA VAL A 92 2.66 25.04 -29.18
C VAL A 92 1.49 25.25 -28.21
N GLY A 93 1.40 24.44 -27.15
CA GLY A 93 0.34 24.57 -26.16
C GLY A 93 0.35 23.40 -25.16
N GLU A 94 -0.68 23.37 -24.28
CA GLU A 94 -0.92 22.29 -23.33
C GLU A 94 -2.34 21.77 -23.52
N ALA A 95 -2.51 20.45 -23.43
CA ALA A 95 -3.82 19.79 -23.38
C ALA A 95 -4.04 19.16 -22.02
N ASP A 96 -5.23 19.35 -21.45
CA ASP A 96 -5.67 18.62 -20.26
C ASP A 96 -6.07 17.20 -20.63
N SER A 97 -5.46 16.23 -19.99
CA SER A 97 -5.78 14.80 -20.14
C SER A 97 -6.06 14.18 -18.78
N TYR A 98 -7.22 13.51 -18.64
CA TYR A 98 -7.59 12.79 -17.41
C TYR A 98 -6.96 11.41 -17.41
N GLN A 99 -5.89 11.26 -16.66
CA GLN A 99 -5.04 10.06 -16.66
C GLN A 99 -4.98 9.39 -15.28
N THR A 100 -4.65 8.09 -15.28
CA THR A 100 -4.31 7.38 -14.04
C THR A 100 -2.97 7.91 -13.55
N THR A 101 -2.91 8.30 -12.27
CA THR A 101 -1.74 8.87 -11.60
C THR A 101 -1.27 8.05 -10.40
N ALA A 102 -2.07 7.07 -9.94
CA ALA A 102 -1.66 5.99 -9.05
C ALA A 102 -2.43 4.72 -9.40
N ASN A 103 -1.77 3.59 -9.34
CA ASN A 103 -2.35 2.25 -9.50
C ASN A 103 -1.44 1.26 -8.78
N HIS A 104 -1.77 1.04 -7.52
CA HIS A 104 -0.98 0.25 -6.59
C HIS A 104 -1.85 -0.78 -5.90
N PHE A 105 -1.32 -1.99 -5.69
CA PHE A 105 -1.87 -2.95 -4.75
C PHE A 105 -0.75 -3.75 -4.09
N ASP A 106 -0.92 -4.03 -2.81
CA ASP A 106 -0.01 -4.80 -1.96
C ASP A 106 -0.81 -5.88 -1.21
N VAL A 107 -0.34 -7.12 -1.26
CA VAL A 107 -0.93 -8.25 -0.57
C VAL A 107 0.16 -9.02 0.14
N GLY A 108 -0.08 -9.38 1.37
CA GLY A 108 0.89 -10.13 2.13
C GLY A 108 0.31 -10.79 3.37
N GLY A 109 1.16 -11.59 3.99
CA GLY A 109 0.82 -12.26 5.22
C GLY A 109 2.06 -12.73 5.98
N SER A 110 1.82 -13.07 7.23
CA SER A 110 2.84 -13.62 8.12
C SER A 110 2.26 -14.68 9.04
N VAL A 111 3.11 -15.62 9.41
CA VAL A 111 2.81 -16.67 10.40
C VAL A 111 3.91 -16.63 11.46
N GLY A 112 3.52 -16.40 12.70
CA GLY A 112 4.42 -16.27 13.84
C GLY A 112 4.17 -17.38 14.87
N TYR A 113 5.22 -18.12 15.22
CA TYR A 113 5.21 -19.10 16.30
C TYR A 113 5.79 -18.50 17.58
N LYS A 114 5.00 -18.41 18.65
CA LYS A 114 5.40 -17.84 19.94
C LYS A 114 6.11 -18.87 20.80
N PHE A 115 7.32 -18.55 21.26
CA PHE A 115 8.05 -19.34 22.26
C PHE A 115 7.62 -18.97 23.69
N ASN A 116 7.20 -17.72 23.84
CA ASN A 116 6.69 -17.15 25.08
C ASN A 116 5.79 -15.94 24.73
N PRO A 117 5.11 -15.31 25.69
CA PRO A 117 4.20 -14.19 25.42
C PRO A 117 4.83 -12.98 24.69
N ARG A 118 6.15 -12.88 24.64
CA ARG A 118 6.85 -11.73 24.04
C ARG A 118 7.73 -12.07 22.84
N SER A 119 8.14 -13.33 22.68
CA SER A 119 9.12 -13.73 21.66
C SER A 119 8.52 -14.73 20.69
N TYR A 120 8.74 -14.52 19.39
CA TYR A 120 8.23 -15.40 18.34
C TYR A 120 9.18 -15.49 17.14
N LEU A 121 9.13 -16.61 16.44
CA LEU A 121 9.69 -16.78 15.11
C LEU A 121 8.62 -16.40 14.11
N ILE A 122 8.96 -15.68 13.04
CA ILE A 122 8.02 -15.24 12.04
C ILE A 122 8.50 -15.56 10.63
N GLY A 123 7.60 -16.11 9.80
CA GLY A 123 7.73 -16.17 8.35
C GLY A 123 6.76 -15.18 7.72
N ALA A 124 7.22 -14.38 6.76
CA ALA A 124 6.39 -13.41 6.08
C ALA A 124 6.61 -13.44 4.56
N ALA A 125 5.54 -13.20 3.80
CA ALA A 125 5.60 -13.05 2.36
C ALA A 125 4.71 -11.88 1.92
N ARG A 126 5.16 -11.13 0.89
CA ARG A 126 4.48 -9.97 0.34
C ARG A 126 4.64 -9.94 -1.18
N TYR A 127 3.58 -9.53 -1.87
CA TYR A 127 3.60 -9.13 -3.28
C TYR A 127 3.07 -7.71 -3.40
N ASP A 128 3.83 -6.85 -4.02
CA ASP A 128 3.53 -5.45 -4.27
C ASP A 128 3.57 -5.18 -5.77
N HIS A 129 2.60 -4.43 -6.28
CA HIS A 129 2.53 -3.96 -7.65
C HIS A 129 2.19 -2.48 -7.68
N ASP A 130 3.03 -1.69 -8.35
CA ASP A 130 2.83 -0.27 -8.51
C ASP A 130 3.29 0.19 -9.90
N ASP A 131 2.35 0.67 -10.70
CA ASP A 131 2.64 1.14 -12.07
C ASP A 131 3.47 2.44 -12.09
N PHE A 132 3.63 3.13 -10.96
CA PHE A 132 4.31 4.43 -10.85
C PHE A 132 5.55 4.41 -9.94
N ALA A 133 5.76 3.35 -9.17
CA ALA A 133 6.97 3.18 -8.35
C ALA A 133 8.19 2.78 -9.21
N PRO A 134 9.42 2.92 -8.69
CA PRO A 134 10.63 2.49 -9.37
C PRO A 134 10.64 1.01 -9.77
N ASN A 135 9.98 0.16 -8.98
CA ASN A 135 9.75 -1.25 -9.27
C ASN A 135 8.29 -1.47 -9.62
N ARG A 136 8.00 -1.97 -10.83
CA ARG A 136 6.66 -2.27 -11.28
C ARG A 136 5.97 -3.33 -10.41
N TRP A 137 6.72 -4.33 -9.98
CA TRP A 137 6.27 -5.30 -9.01
C TRP A 137 7.46 -5.83 -8.22
N GLN A 138 7.19 -6.28 -7.01
CA GLN A 138 8.17 -6.94 -6.14
C GLN A 138 7.51 -8.03 -5.30
N GLN A 139 8.28 -9.08 -5.05
CA GLN A 139 7.95 -10.18 -4.17
C GLN A 139 9.01 -10.24 -3.09
N VAL A 140 8.59 -10.34 -1.85
CA VAL A 140 9.48 -10.46 -0.70
C VAL A 140 9.05 -11.65 0.13
N ALA A 141 10.01 -12.52 0.47
CA ALA A 141 9.84 -13.57 1.45
C ALA A 141 10.91 -13.43 2.52
N SER A 142 10.56 -13.58 3.78
CA SER A 142 11.50 -13.43 4.90
C SER A 142 11.18 -14.38 6.04
N ILE A 143 12.21 -14.70 6.82
CA ILE A 143 12.10 -15.35 8.11
C ILE A 143 12.80 -14.47 9.13
N GLY A 144 12.26 -14.36 10.34
CA GLY A 144 12.83 -13.46 11.32
C GLY A 144 12.44 -13.82 12.74
N PHE A 145 13.00 -13.05 13.66
CA PHE A 145 12.67 -13.09 15.07
C PHE A 145 11.87 -11.83 15.42
N GLY A 146 10.78 -12.02 16.17
CA GLY A 146 9.93 -10.95 16.67
C GLY A 146 9.96 -10.86 18.19
N TYR A 147 9.90 -9.62 18.69
CA TYR A 147 9.88 -9.33 20.12
C TYR A 147 8.88 -8.23 20.46
N ILE A 148 7.98 -8.51 21.41
CA ILE A 148 7.03 -7.53 21.95
C ILE A 148 7.68 -6.83 23.14
N VAL A 149 8.17 -5.60 22.90
CA VAL A 149 8.89 -4.80 23.90
C VAL A 149 7.94 -4.28 24.96
N LEU A 150 6.79 -3.77 24.51
CA LEU A 150 5.77 -3.17 25.35
C LEU A 150 4.41 -3.75 25.02
N LYS A 151 3.69 -4.22 26.02
CA LYS A 151 2.29 -4.63 25.91
C LYS A 151 1.59 -4.35 27.24
N ASN A 152 0.71 -3.35 27.21
CA ASN A 152 -0.13 -2.99 28.33
C ASN A 152 -1.51 -2.55 27.80
N ALA A 153 -2.41 -2.12 28.68
CA ALA A 153 -3.78 -1.73 28.30
C ALA A 153 -3.85 -0.57 27.28
N ARG A 154 -2.82 0.26 27.17
CA ARG A 154 -2.81 1.44 26.29
C ARG A 154 -1.83 1.36 25.14
N SER A 155 -0.79 0.52 25.24
CA SER A 155 0.30 0.54 24.28
C SER A 155 0.79 -0.87 23.95
N GLU A 156 1.06 -1.09 22.67
CA GLU A 156 1.77 -2.26 22.17
C GLU A 156 2.88 -1.81 21.22
N LEU A 157 4.13 -2.26 21.49
CA LEU A 157 5.30 -2.02 20.64
C LEU A 157 5.97 -3.33 20.36
N SER A 158 6.15 -3.68 19.10
CA SER A 158 6.85 -4.88 18.67
C SER A 158 7.87 -4.58 17.57
N PHE A 159 8.92 -5.39 17.54
CA PHE A 159 9.97 -5.39 16.54
C PHE A 159 10.09 -6.77 15.91
N GLU A 160 10.36 -6.79 14.61
CA GLU A 160 10.71 -7.98 13.86
C GLU A 160 11.98 -7.70 13.07
N ALA A 161 12.90 -8.66 13.02
CA ALA A 161 14.08 -8.55 12.20
C ALA A 161 14.54 -9.93 11.71
N GLY A 162 15.05 -9.97 10.47
CA GLY A 162 15.58 -11.20 9.90
C GLY A 162 16.01 -11.06 8.46
N PRO A 163 16.65 -12.11 7.91
CA PRO A 163 16.97 -12.18 6.49
C PRO A 163 15.72 -12.41 5.64
N GLY A 164 15.80 -11.95 4.40
CA GLY A 164 14.79 -12.15 3.39
C GLY A 164 15.39 -12.24 1.99
N TYR A 165 14.52 -12.54 1.06
CA TYR A 165 14.80 -12.61 -0.36
C TYR A 165 13.77 -11.76 -1.09
N LYS A 166 14.25 -10.92 -2.00
CA LYS A 166 13.45 -10.02 -2.81
C LYS A 166 13.68 -10.30 -4.28
N ARG A 167 12.58 -10.41 -5.01
CA ARG A 167 12.55 -10.50 -6.46
C ARG A 167 11.69 -9.39 -7.01
N TYR A 168 12.18 -8.63 -8.00
CA TYR A 168 11.49 -7.46 -8.49
C TYR A 168 11.77 -7.16 -9.96
N GLN A 169 10.86 -6.42 -10.58
CA GLN A 169 10.95 -5.92 -11.94
C GLN A 169 11.05 -4.40 -11.90
N PRO A 170 12.22 -3.81 -12.20
CA PRO A 170 12.30 -2.36 -12.36
C PRO A 170 11.39 -1.86 -13.48
N GLN A 171 10.96 -0.59 -13.38
CA GLN A 171 10.17 0.05 -14.41
C GLN A 171 10.95 0.19 -15.71
N THR A 172 10.22 0.13 -16.84
CA THR A 172 10.73 0.52 -18.15
C THR A 172 10.88 2.03 -18.21
N TYR A 173 12.00 2.52 -18.69
CA TYR A 173 12.22 3.96 -18.85
C TYR A 173 12.81 4.27 -20.23
N THR A 174 12.71 5.54 -20.64
CA THR A 174 13.30 6.02 -21.90
C THR A 174 14.54 6.81 -21.58
N GLU A 175 15.66 6.38 -22.13
CA GLU A 175 16.92 7.14 -22.13
C GLU A 175 17.02 7.95 -23.43
N VAL A 176 17.30 9.24 -23.30
CA VAL A 176 17.46 10.14 -24.45
C VAL A 176 18.91 10.53 -24.58
N ASP A 177 19.58 10.04 -25.63
CA ASP A 177 20.92 10.45 -25.98
C ASP A 177 20.88 11.80 -26.72
N THR A 178 21.28 12.85 -26.01
CA THR A 178 21.36 14.22 -26.53
C THR A 178 22.72 14.57 -27.13
N SER A 179 23.67 13.65 -27.09
CA SER A 179 25.03 13.84 -27.70
C SER A 179 24.99 13.73 -29.22
N VAL A 180 23.93 13.15 -29.78
CA VAL A 180 23.70 13.01 -31.23
C VAL A 180 22.59 13.96 -31.70
N THR A 181 22.66 14.38 -32.96
CA THR A 181 21.67 15.26 -33.58
C THR A 181 21.07 14.60 -34.82
N PRO A 182 19.73 14.33 -34.86
CA PRO A 182 18.73 14.58 -33.82
C PRO A 182 18.91 13.65 -32.60
N PRO A 183 18.44 14.04 -31.39
CA PRO A 183 18.50 13.19 -30.20
C PRO A 183 17.82 11.85 -30.43
N VAL A 184 18.43 10.77 -29.94
CA VAL A 184 17.89 9.41 -30.07
C VAL A 184 17.32 8.95 -28.74
N ALA A 185 16.03 8.56 -28.75
CA ALA A 185 15.34 7.99 -27.58
C ALA A 185 15.38 6.46 -27.64
N THR A 186 15.92 5.84 -26.60
CA THR A 186 16.00 4.38 -26.48
C THR A 186 15.15 3.92 -25.28
N VAL A 187 14.26 2.96 -25.51
CA VAL A 187 13.45 2.36 -24.43
C VAL A 187 14.27 1.26 -23.77
N ILE A 188 14.58 1.46 -22.49
CA ILE A 188 15.31 0.50 -21.66
C ILE A 188 14.28 -0.31 -20.84
N LYS A 189 14.31 -1.63 -21.00
CA LYS A 189 13.51 -2.58 -20.23
C LYS A 189 14.46 -3.44 -19.38
N PRO A 190 14.69 -3.07 -18.10
CA PRO A 190 15.57 -3.85 -17.23
C PRO A 190 15.05 -5.27 -17.04
N PRO A 191 15.94 -6.27 -16.87
CA PRO A 191 15.52 -7.63 -16.52
C PRO A 191 14.96 -7.70 -15.09
N VAL A 192 14.26 -8.80 -14.79
CA VAL A 192 13.91 -9.15 -13.41
C VAL A 192 15.17 -9.32 -12.58
N GLN A 193 15.19 -8.77 -11.40
CA GLN A 193 16.32 -8.79 -10.47
C GLN A 193 15.94 -9.52 -9.18
N ASP A 194 16.97 -10.07 -8.54
CA ASP A 194 16.87 -10.83 -7.30
C ASP A 194 17.94 -10.33 -6.32
N GLU A 195 17.61 -10.15 -5.06
CA GLU A 195 18.58 -9.78 -4.04
C GLU A 195 18.25 -10.39 -2.67
N ALA A 196 19.29 -10.67 -1.89
CA ALA A 196 19.15 -10.93 -0.46
C ALA A 196 18.97 -9.61 0.28
N ILE A 197 18.04 -9.58 1.24
CA ILE A 197 17.74 -8.39 2.03
C ILE A 197 17.78 -8.68 3.53
N GLY A 198 18.10 -7.65 4.32
CA GLY A 198 17.72 -7.58 5.72
C GLY A 198 16.34 -6.93 5.81
N ARG A 199 15.38 -7.57 6.49
CA ARG A 199 14.04 -7.01 6.76
C ARG A 199 13.91 -6.67 8.23
N GLY A 200 13.40 -5.46 8.52
CA GLY A 200 13.00 -5.01 9.84
C GLY A 200 11.58 -4.45 9.81
N LEU A 201 10.80 -4.72 10.86
CA LEU A 201 9.45 -4.18 11.01
C LEU A 201 9.26 -3.70 12.44
N ILE A 202 8.69 -2.51 12.59
CA ILE A 202 8.26 -1.94 13.87
C ILE A 202 6.77 -1.72 13.79
N ASN A 203 6.02 -2.22 14.77
CA ASN A 203 4.61 -1.90 14.93
C ASN A 203 4.39 -1.24 16.29
N TYR A 204 3.75 -0.09 16.27
CA TYR A 204 3.37 0.64 17.47
C TYR A 204 1.88 0.97 17.46
N LYS A 205 1.21 0.68 18.57
CA LYS A 205 -0.19 1.07 18.82
C LYS A 205 -0.27 1.79 20.15
N LEU A 206 -1.02 2.89 20.19
CA LEU A 206 -1.24 3.68 21.39
C LEU A 206 -2.69 4.13 21.47
N ALA A 207 -3.40 3.78 22.55
CA ALA A 207 -4.69 4.36 22.89
C ALA A 207 -4.44 5.78 23.45
N LEU A 208 -4.77 6.81 22.64
CA LEU A 208 -4.65 8.21 23.04
C LEU A 208 -5.74 8.58 24.04
N THR A 209 -6.96 8.12 23.76
CA THR A 209 -8.14 8.24 24.61
C THR A 209 -8.95 6.94 24.53
N ASP A 210 -10.09 6.86 25.21
CA ASP A 210 -11.00 5.70 25.12
C ASP A 210 -11.59 5.53 23.70
N SER A 211 -11.61 6.59 22.89
CA SER A 211 -12.13 6.56 21.51
C SER A 211 -11.10 6.85 20.43
N ALA A 212 -9.88 7.26 20.77
CA ALA A 212 -8.86 7.60 19.80
C ALA A 212 -7.61 6.75 19.98
N SER A 213 -7.04 6.27 18.84
CA SER A 213 -5.81 5.47 18.83
C SER A 213 -4.85 5.96 17.75
N LEU A 214 -3.56 5.90 18.05
CA LEU A 214 -2.45 6.05 17.12
C LEU A 214 -1.97 4.66 16.72
N GLN A 215 -1.67 4.49 15.44
CA GLN A 215 -1.03 3.30 14.90
C GLN A 215 0.13 3.73 14.01
N GLU A 216 1.25 3.09 14.16
CA GLU A 216 2.43 3.32 13.32
C GLU A 216 3.04 1.97 12.93
N THR A 217 3.41 1.87 11.66
CA THR A 217 4.16 0.74 11.11
C THR A 217 5.35 1.28 10.35
N PHE A 218 6.54 0.83 10.70
CA PHE A 218 7.77 1.15 9.97
C PHE A 218 8.39 -0.13 9.45
N LEU A 219 8.50 -0.25 8.12
CA LEU A 219 9.14 -1.35 7.40
C LEU A 219 10.44 -0.88 6.80
N ALA A 220 11.50 -1.66 6.99
CA ALA A 220 12.79 -1.49 6.33
C ALA A 220 13.17 -2.78 5.62
N GLU A 221 13.52 -2.69 4.34
CA GLU A 221 14.09 -3.77 3.52
C GLU A 221 15.39 -3.26 2.92
N VAL A 222 16.52 -3.79 3.38
CA VAL A 222 17.86 -3.31 3.02
C VAL A 222 18.57 -4.40 2.22
N GLY A 223 18.70 -4.17 0.93
CA GLY A 223 19.46 -4.99 0.00
C GLY A 223 20.73 -4.29 -0.50
N SER A 224 21.48 -4.96 -1.35
CA SER A 224 22.66 -4.39 -2.00
C SER A 224 22.29 -3.37 -3.07
N GLU A 225 21.22 -3.63 -3.82
CA GLU A 225 20.79 -2.82 -4.96
C GLU A 225 19.78 -1.75 -4.56
N ASN A 226 18.85 -2.08 -3.65
CA ASN A 226 17.82 -1.16 -3.21
C ASN A 226 17.63 -1.20 -1.68
N LYS A 227 17.48 -0.01 -1.09
CA LYS A 227 17.01 0.19 0.27
C LYS A 227 15.60 0.75 0.19
N TYR A 228 14.65 0.00 0.73
CA TYR A 228 13.24 0.39 0.78
C TYR A 228 12.84 0.67 2.23
N TYR A 229 12.22 1.82 2.46
CA TYR A 229 11.63 2.18 3.74
C TYR A 229 10.19 2.61 3.53
N GLN A 230 9.30 2.10 4.36
CA GLN A 230 7.90 2.52 4.38
C GLN A 230 7.51 2.87 5.81
N ASN A 231 6.88 4.03 5.99
CA ASN A 231 6.29 4.45 7.25
C ASN A 231 4.81 4.75 7.03
N ASP A 232 3.94 4.12 7.80
CA ASP A 232 2.49 4.35 7.83
C ASP A 232 2.12 4.77 9.26
N ILE A 233 1.75 6.03 9.43
CA ILE A 233 1.28 6.55 10.71
C ILE A 233 -0.16 7.04 10.55
N GLY A 234 -1.05 6.64 11.48
CA GLY A 234 -2.45 7.00 11.41
C GLY A 234 -3.09 7.19 12.79
N VAL A 235 -4.04 8.11 12.83
CA VAL A 235 -4.90 8.31 13.99
C VAL A 235 -6.32 7.90 13.60
N ALA A 236 -6.89 6.98 14.39
CA ALA A 236 -8.27 6.53 14.24
C ALA A 236 -9.11 7.00 15.42
N VAL A 237 -10.31 7.52 15.12
CA VAL A 237 -11.29 7.94 16.13
C VAL A 237 -12.54 7.09 15.97
N ALA A 238 -12.89 6.32 16.99
CA ALA A 238 -14.08 5.49 17.04
C ALA A 238 -15.34 6.35 17.02
N MET A 239 -16.23 6.09 16.08
CA MET A 239 -17.55 6.69 15.95
C MET A 239 -18.61 5.80 16.61
N THR A 240 -18.43 4.50 16.50
CA THR A 240 -19.22 3.44 17.12
C THR A 240 -18.30 2.33 17.63
N ARG A 241 -18.86 1.21 18.11
CA ARG A 241 -18.04 0.04 18.51
C ARG A 241 -17.30 -0.60 17.33
N THR A 242 -17.82 -0.48 16.11
CA THR A 242 -17.30 -1.13 14.91
C THR A 242 -16.80 -0.14 13.86
N LEU A 243 -17.26 1.11 13.88
CA LEU A 243 -16.89 2.13 12.90
C LEU A 243 -15.95 3.17 13.50
N ALA A 244 -14.91 3.51 12.74
CA ALA A 244 -13.99 4.59 13.06
C ALA A 244 -13.66 5.44 11.81
N LEU A 245 -13.29 6.68 12.03
CA LEU A 245 -12.67 7.54 11.03
C LEU A 245 -11.16 7.54 11.26
N LYS A 246 -10.38 7.22 10.23
CA LYS A 246 -8.91 7.18 10.28
C LYS A 246 -8.32 8.21 9.33
N VAL A 247 -7.38 8.99 9.82
CA VAL A 247 -6.50 9.83 9.03
C VAL A 247 -5.12 9.21 9.08
N ALA A 248 -4.51 8.96 7.91
CA ALA A 248 -3.21 8.32 7.82
C ALA A 248 -2.28 9.06 6.84
N TYR A 249 -0.99 8.97 7.12
CA TYR A 249 0.08 9.47 6.29
C TYR A 249 1.10 8.36 6.06
N GLU A 250 1.29 8.00 4.80
CA GLU A 250 2.21 6.96 4.36
C GLU A 250 3.33 7.59 3.56
N ASN A 251 4.57 7.17 3.85
CA ASN A 251 5.77 7.53 3.09
C ASN A 251 6.45 6.24 2.63
N ARG A 252 6.85 6.22 1.36
CA ARG A 252 7.65 5.15 0.76
C ARG A 252 8.92 5.74 0.17
N TYR A 253 10.06 5.21 0.56
CA TYR A 253 11.36 5.62 0.05
C TYR A 253 12.06 4.46 -0.66
N ASN A 254 12.59 4.73 -1.84
CA ASN A 254 13.47 3.83 -2.60
C ASN A 254 14.81 4.50 -2.85
N SER A 255 15.91 3.83 -2.52
CA SER A 255 17.26 4.35 -2.81
C SER A 255 17.62 4.20 -4.29
N SER A 256 17.08 3.20 -4.97
CA SER A 256 17.24 2.98 -6.40
C SER A 256 15.97 3.44 -7.13
N ILE A 257 16.11 4.34 -8.07
CA ILE A 257 15.02 4.93 -8.86
C ILE A 257 15.34 4.89 -10.34
N VAL A 258 14.30 4.96 -11.17
CA VAL A 258 14.49 5.19 -12.60
C VAL A 258 14.65 6.69 -12.89
N PRO A 259 15.39 7.08 -13.94
CA PRO A 259 15.57 8.48 -14.32
C PRO A 259 14.24 9.23 -14.44
N GLY A 260 14.16 10.42 -13.83
CA GLY A 260 12.96 11.27 -13.86
C GLY A 260 11.94 11.00 -12.76
N THR A 261 12.14 9.99 -11.89
CA THR A 261 11.30 9.73 -10.72
C THR A 261 11.92 10.25 -9.43
N LYS A 262 11.13 10.25 -8.34
CA LYS A 262 11.56 10.69 -7.01
C LYS A 262 11.88 9.48 -6.13
N HIS A 263 12.77 9.68 -5.16
CA HIS A 263 13.08 8.68 -4.13
C HIS A 263 11.95 8.45 -3.14
N MET A 264 11.09 9.44 -2.94
CA MET A 264 10.06 9.41 -1.90
C MET A 264 8.70 9.69 -2.51
N ASP A 265 7.75 8.82 -2.19
CA ASP A 265 6.32 8.97 -2.43
C ASP A 265 5.62 9.16 -1.10
N SER A 266 4.59 10.01 -1.08
CA SER A 266 3.80 10.29 0.11
C SER A 266 2.33 10.25 -0.22
N LEU A 267 1.54 9.59 0.64
CA LEU A 267 0.11 9.45 0.51
C LEU A 267 -0.57 9.87 1.80
N PHE A 268 -1.49 10.83 1.71
CA PHE A 268 -2.37 11.22 2.80
C PHE A 268 -3.78 10.68 2.53
N THR A 269 -4.36 9.96 3.48
CA THR A 269 -5.67 9.34 3.33
C THR A 269 -6.59 9.68 4.49
N THR A 270 -7.89 9.70 4.19
CA THR A 270 -8.96 9.74 5.20
C THR A 270 -9.94 8.62 4.88
N ASN A 271 -10.02 7.64 5.75
CA ASN A 271 -10.71 6.39 5.52
C ASN A 271 -11.80 6.15 6.58
N LEU A 272 -12.93 5.62 6.14
CA LEU A 272 -13.87 4.97 7.03
C LEU A 272 -13.37 3.55 7.31
N VAL A 273 -13.27 3.19 8.57
CA VAL A 273 -12.77 1.91 9.04
C VAL A 273 -13.90 1.12 9.69
N TYR A 274 -14.09 -0.11 9.24
CA TYR A 274 -14.97 -1.09 9.89
C TYR A 274 -14.12 -2.15 10.59
N ASN A 275 -14.23 -2.23 11.92
CA ASN A 275 -13.53 -3.21 12.74
C ASN A 275 -14.45 -4.38 13.08
N PHE A 276 -13.92 -5.61 13.06
CA PHE A 276 -14.64 -6.83 13.39
C PHE A 276 -13.78 -7.80 14.20
N GLY A 277 -14.42 -8.75 14.88
CA GLY A 277 -13.73 -9.71 15.75
C GLY A 277 -13.41 -9.16 17.14
N ALA A 278 -12.52 -9.83 17.87
CA ALA A 278 -12.16 -9.42 19.21
C ALA A 278 -11.41 -8.09 19.20
N SER A 279 -12.00 -7.07 19.80
CA SER A 279 -11.28 -5.86 20.19
C SER A 279 -10.52 -6.19 21.48
N LYS A 280 -9.20 -6.33 21.37
CA LYS A 280 -8.32 -6.40 22.56
C LYS A 280 -7.99 -5.00 23.03
#